data_b636b5e4959ea4a27f5de666abb19727
#
_entry.id   b636b5e4959ea4a27f5de666abb19727
#
_cell.length_a   1.000
_cell.length_b   1.000
_cell.length_c   1.000
_cell.angle_alpha   90.00
_cell.angle_beta   90.00
_cell.angle_gamma   90.00
#
_symmetry.space_group_name_H-M   'P 1'
#
loop_
_entity.id
_entity.type
_entity.pdbx_description
1 polymer ?
#
loop_
_entity_poly.entity_id
_entity_poly.type
_entity_poly.pdbx_seq_one_letter_code
_entity_poly.pdbx_strand_id
1 'polypeptide(L)'
;MQAPTNRLSESERQAVLAVANSHEFGHLAPSQIVPRLADRGEYIASESTFYRVLRAARQLGHRSAQRPGQPRSKPRALCATAPNELFSWDITYLPTLVAGHYFYLYLFLDIFSRKIVGWQVYENESSELASEVMRDICLRERIVPGQVVLHSDNGSPMKGAAMLATLQALGVMPSLSRPSVSNDNPYSESLFRTLKYRPEYPARAFETVLAARQWVGAFVNWYNLEHRHSAIRFVTPHERHAGQDSALLSKRANVYEAAKAANPQRWSGATRNWQPVREVYLNPDQKHDQKEDCKEFKKAA
;
A
#
# COMPACT_ATOMS: atom_id res chain seq x y z
N MET A 1 -42.10 17.69 10.21
CA MET A 1 -42.12 16.34 9.63
C MET A 1 -42.79 15.42 10.63
N GLN A 2 -43.87 14.74 10.26
CA GLN A 2 -44.49 13.71 11.09
C GLN A 2 -43.55 12.51 11.23
N ALA A 3 -43.42 11.96 12.44
CA ALA A 3 -42.63 10.77 12.67
C ALA A 3 -43.22 9.57 11.88
N PRO A 4 -42.39 8.67 11.31
CA PRO A 4 -42.88 7.48 10.63
C PRO A 4 -43.76 6.64 11.54
N THR A 5 -44.86 6.07 11.01
CA THR A 5 -45.85 5.29 11.75
C THR A 5 -45.28 4.02 12.41
N ASN A 6 -44.13 3.53 11.91
CA ASN A 6 -43.40 2.36 12.40
C ASN A 6 -42.25 2.71 13.35
N ARG A 7 -42.20 3.93 13.88
CA ARG A 7 -41.18 4.34 14.84
C ARG A 7 -41.48 3.72 16.19
N LEU A 8 -40.49 3.08 16.82
CA LEU A 8 -40.59 2.61 18.19
C LEU A 8 -40.97 3.75 19.16
N SER A 9 -41.89 3.48 20.05
CA SER A 9 -42.17 4.33 21.20
C SER A 9 -40.96 4.42 22.14
N GLU A 10 -40.93 5.38 23.02
CA GLU A 10 -39.84 5.51 23.98
C GLU A 10 -39.79 4.32 24.94
N SER A 11 -40.93 3.77 25.35
CA SER A 11 -41.01 2.54 26.19
C SER A 11 -40.39 1.33 25.48
N GLU A 12 -40.66 1.14 24.20
CA GLU A 12 -40.07 0.05 23.41
C GLU A 12 -38.53 0.25 23.23
N ARG A 13 -38.07 1.46 23.08
CA ARG A 13 -36.63 1.78 23.03
C ARG A 13 -35.95 1.46 24.36
N GLN A 14 -36.58 1.81 25.48
CA GLN A 14 -36.07 1.48 26.81
C GLN A 14 -36.06 -0.03 27.05
N ALA A 15 -37.05 -0.77 26.57
CA ALA A 15 -37.05 -2.24 26.62
C ALA A 15 -35.87 -2.84 25.86
N VAL A 16 -35.58 -2.35 24.66
CA VAL A 16 -34.40 -2.77 23.88
C VAL A 16 -33.13 -2.51 24.68
N LEU A 17 -32.96 -1.33 25.27
CA LEU A 17 -31.77 -0.97 26.05
C LEU A 17 -31.65 -1.81 27.32
N ALA A 18 -32.75 -2.00 28.05
CA ALA A 18 -32.78 -2.79 29.28
C ALA A 18 -32.35 -4.24 29.03
N VAL A 19 -32.96 -4.88 28.03
CA VAL A 19 -32.60 -6.25 27.65
C VAL A 19 -31.16 -6.34 27.16
N ALA A 20 -30.75 -5.46 26.27
CA ALA A 20 -29.39 -5.48 25.72
C ALA A 20 -28.31 -5.21 26.78
N ASN A 21 -28.63 -4.50 27.87
CA ASN A 21 -27.70 -4.20 28.96
C ASN A 21 -27.87 -5.13 30.16
N SER A 22 -28.75 -6.15 30.10
CA SER A 22 -28.87 -7.13 31.15
C SER A 22 -27.56 -7.88 31.40
N HIS A 23 -27.40 -8.44 32.57
CA HIS A 23 -26.25 -9.27 32.93
C HIS A 23 -26.01 -10.40 31.92
N GLU A 24 -27.10 -10.98 31.40
CA GLU A 24 -27.06 -12.07 30.43
C GLU A 24 -26.61 -11.63 29.04
N PHE A 25 -27.09 -10.48 28.55
CA PHE A 25 -26.91 -10.06 27.16
C PHE A 25 -25.89 -8.92 26.97
N GLY A 26 -25.41 -8.32 28.04
CA GLY A 26 -24.52 -7.14 27.97
C GLY A 26 -23.25 -7.33 27.19
N HIS A 27 -22.77 -8.56 27.05
CA HIS A 27 -21.59 -8.92 26.27
C HIS A 27 -21.89 -9.42 24.84
N LEU A 28 -23.17 -9.56 24.47
CA LEU A 28 -23.59 -10.14 23.20
C LEU A 28 -23.94 -9.06 22.17
N ALA A 29 -23.66 -9.37 20.90
CA ALA A 29 -24.12 -8.55 19.78
C ALA A 29 -25.64 -8.73 19.55
N PRO A 30 -26.35 -7.74 19.00
CA PRO A 30 -27.79 -7.86 18.66
C PRO A 30 -28.14 -9.10 17.84
N SER A 31 -27.27 -9.51 16.90
CA SER A 31 -27.43 -10.73 16.10
C SER A 31 -27.47 -12.02 16.93
N GLN A 32 -27.01 -11.99 18.16
CA GLN A 32 -27.09 -13.11 19.09
C GLN A 32 -28.19 -12.94 20.14
N ILE A 33 -28.55 -11.71 20.46
CA ILE A 33 -29.61 -11.40 21.45
C ILE A 33 -30.98 -11.74 20.86
N VAL A 34 -31.28 -11.23 19.65
CA VAL A 34 -32.62 -11.36 19.05
C VAL A 34 -33.03 -12.81 18.83
N PRO A 35 -32.22 -13.72 18.29
CA PRO A 35 -32.58 -15.13 18.20
C PRO A 35 -32.83 -15.79 19.57
N ARG A 36 -32.02 -15.47 20.59
CA ARG A 36 -32.18 -16.04 21.92
C ARG A 36 -33.45 -15.60 22.60
N LEU A 37 -33.90 -14.37 22.36
CA LEU A 37 -35.23 -13.90 22.83
C LEU A 37 -36.33 -14.65 22.08
N ALA A 38 -36.19 -14.82 20.77
CA ALA A 38 -37.16 -15.56 19.95
C ALA A 38 -37.27 -17.03 20.39
N ASP A 39 -36.19 -17.68 20.77
CA ASP A 39 -36.19 -19.05 21.32
C ASP A 39 -36.97 -19.16 22.65
N ARG A 40 -37.14 -18.06 23.38
CA ARG A 40 -37.96 -17.95 24.60
C ARG A 40 -39.37 -17.51 24.32
N GLY A 41 -39.76 -17.30 23.07
CA GLY A 41 -41.07 -16.78 22.69
C GLY A 41 -41.19 -15.25 22.85
N GLU A 42 -40.11 -14.55 23.07
CA GLU A 42 -40.07 -13.08 23.24
C GLU A 42 -39.66 -12.37 21.96
N TYR A 43 -40.43 -11.37 21.54
CA TYR A 43 -40.08 -10.50 20.44
C TYR A 43 -40.24 -9.05 20.83
N ILE A 44 -39.13 -8.29 20.87
CA ILE A 44 -39.13 -6.86 21.21
C ILE A 44 -38.99 -6.02 19.96
N ALA A 45 -37.99 -6.32 19.14
CA ALA A 45 -37.72 -5.62 17.89
C ALA A 45 -36.79 -6.44 16.98
N SER A 46 -36.71 -6.06 15.71
CA SER A 46 -35.77 -6.69 14.78
C SER A 46 -34.31 -6.41 15.13
N GLU A 47 -33.41 -7.26 14.66
CA GLU A 47 -31.98 -7.13 14.86
C GLU A 47 -31.47 -5.74 14.39
N SER A 48 -31.89 -5.29 13.21
CA SER A 48 -31.56 -3.96 12.68
C SER A 48 -32.00 -2.83 13.60
N THR A 49 -33.13 -3.01 14.31
CA THR A 49 -33.63 -2.02 15.25
C THR A 49 -32.79 -1.99 16.53
N PHE A 50 -32.40 -3.17 17.07
CA PHE A 50 -31.45 -3.24 18.17
C PHE A 50 -30.14 -2.51 17.82
N TYR A 51 -29.55 -2.78 16.68
CA TYR A 51 -28.34 -2.06 16.23
C TYR A 51 -28.55 -0.55 16.17
N ARG A 52 -29.70 -0.08 15.68
CA ARG A 52 -30.01 1.34 15.54
C ARG A 52 -30.19 2.03 16.90
N VAL A 53 -30.90 1.40 17.82
CA VAL A 53 -31.15 1.90 19.20
C VAL A 53 -29.83 1.97 19.97
N LEU A 54 -29.02 0.89 19.96
CA LEU A 54 -27.75 0.84 20.65
C LEU A 54 -26.73 1.83 20.07
N ARG A 55 -26.74 2.05 18.74
CA ARG A 55 -25.90 3.06 18.10
C ARG A 55 -26.27 4.46 18.55
N ALA A 56 -27.57 4.77 18.59
CA ALA A 56 -28.06 6.07 19.05
C ALA A 56 -27.72 6.32 20.54
N ALA A 57 -27.73 5.26 21.37
CA ALA A 57 -27.32 5.32 22.76
C ALA A 57 -25.80 5.24 22.97
N ARG A 58 -24.98 5.14 21.91
CA ARG A 58 -23.51 4.95 21.94
C ARG A 58 -23.07 3.69 22.72
N GLN A 59 -23.89 2.64 22.72
CA GLN A 59 -23.68 1.41 23.46
C GLN A 59 -23.41 0.20 22.56
N LEU A 60 -23.08 0.45 21.30
CA LEU A 60 -22.78 -0.62 20.33
C LEU A 60 -21.33 -1.13 20.43
N GLY A 61 -20.41 -0.32 20.95
CA GLY A 61 -19.02 -0.68 21.11
C GLY A 61 -18.78 -1.69 22.23
N HIS A 62 -17.90 -2.63 22.02
CA HIS A 62 -17.35 -3.54 23.03
C HIS A 62 -18.35 -4.51 23.69
N ARG A 63 -19.42 -4.90 22.98
CA ARG A 63 -20.36 -5.92 23.47
C ARG A 63 -19.86 -7.35 23.32
N SER A 64 -18.77 -7.59 22.58
CA SER A 64 -18.12 -8.89 22.52
C SER A 64 -16.88 -8.90 23.44
N ALA A 65 -16.51 -10.09 23.94
CA ALA A 65 -15.28 -10.29 24.71
C ALA A 65 -13.98 -10.02 23.91
N GLN A 66 -14.08 -9.55 22.67
CA GLN A 66 -12.95 -9.12 21.88
C GLN A 66 -12.33 -7.85 22.49
N ARG A 67 -11.03 -7.90 22.71
CA ARG A 67 -10.29 -6.70 23.14
C ARG A 67 -10.59 -5.55 22.17
N PRO A 68 -10.86 -4.33 22.70
CA PRO A 68 -10.96 -3.14 21.86
C PRO A 68 -9.74 -3.09 20.95
N GLY A 69 -9.96 -2.87 19.65
CA GLY A 69 -8.86 -2.63 18.73
C GLY A 69 -8.05 -1.46 19.26
N GLN A 70 -6.79 -1.67 19.58
CA GLN A 70 -5.91 -0.56 19.96
C GLN A 70 -5.80 0.37 18.74
N PRO A 71 -6.05 1.69 18.90
CA PRO A 71 -5.81 2.64 17.83
C PRO A 71 -4.33 2.55 17.46
N ARG A 72 -4.05 2.13 16.23
CA ARG A 72 -2.68 2.06 15.70
C ARG A 72 -2.35 3.41 15.10
N SER A 73 -1.30 4.05 15.58
CA SER A 73 -0.79 5.27 14.96
C SER A 73 -0.36 4.96 13.53
N LYS A 74 -0.66 5.89 12.60
CA LYS A 74 -0.20 5.80 11.23
C LYS A 74 1.35 5.79 11.21
N PRO A 75 2.01 5.02 10.31
CA PRO A 75 3.44 5.13 10.14
C PRO A 75 3.83 6.57 9.82
N ARG A 76 5.03 6.96 10.26
CA ARG A 76 5.57 8.28 9.91
C ARG A 76 5.55 8.47 8.40
N ALA A 77 5.11 9.63 7.95
CA ALA A 77 5.20 10.02 6.55
C ALA A 77 6.68 10.05 6.12
N LEU A 78 6.97 9.45 4.97
CA LEU A 78 8.30 9.46 4.37
C LEU A 78 8.24 10.18 3.04
N CYS A 79 9.30 10.91 2.69
CA CYS A 79 9.39 11.67 1.45
C CYS A 79 10.72 11.40 0.76
N ALA A 80 10.66 11.09 -0.54
CA ALA A 80 11.83 11.02 -1.41
C ALA A 80 11.87 12.21 -2.35
N THR A 81 13.02 12.83 -2.53
CA THR A 81 13.29 13.96 -3.42
C THR A 81 14.32 13.65 -4.48
N ALA A 82 15.01 12.53 -4.34
CA ALA A 82 16.00 12.01 -5.28
C ALA A 82 15.94 10.47 -5.33
N PRO A 83 16.54 9.85 -6.36
CA PRO A 83 16.76 8.41 -6.39
C PRO A 83 17.59 7.93 -5.19
N ASN A 84 17.35 6.68 -4.78
CA ASN A 84 18.12 6.03 -3.73
C ASN A 84 17.99 6.68 -2.34
N GLU A 85 16.87 7.38 -2.05
CA GLU A 85 16.52 7.87 -0.70
C GLU A 85 15.49 6.96 -0.02
N LEU A 86 14.55 6.39 -0.77
CA LEU A 86 13.45 5.60 -0.22
C LEU A 86 13.09 4.43 -1.13
N PHE A 87 13.27 3.22 -0.61
CA PHE A 87 12.87 2.00 -1.29
C PHE A 87 11.63 1.40 -0.64
N SER A 88 10.79 0.78 -1.47
CA SER A 88 9.72 -0.11 -1.05
C SER A 88 10.06 -1.52 -1.52
N TRP A 89 9.85 -2.53 -0.68
CA TRP A 89 10.01 -3.90 -1.11
C TRP A 89 8.92 -4.82 -0.58
N ASP A 90 8.72 -5.91 -1.30
CA ASP A 90 7.72 -6.89 -0.97
C ASP A 90 7.98 -8.20 -1.74
N ILE A 91 7.30 -9.27 -1.34
CA ILE A 91 7.37 -10.59 -1.98
C ILE A 91 6.02 -10.90 -2.61
N THR A 92 6.02 -11.33 -3.87
CA THR A 92 4.80 -11.85 -4.49
C THR A 92 4.99 -13.26 -5.01
N TYR A 93 3.90 -14.01 -5.05
CA TYR A 93 3.88 -15.41 -5.43
C TYR A 93 3.67 -15.57 -6.93
N LEU A 94 4.50 -16.41 -7.55
CA LEU A 94 4.39 -16.85 -8.94
C LEU A 94 3.96 -18.32 -8.93
N PRO A 95 2.81 -18.67 -9.57
CA PRO A 95 2.29 -20.02 -9.50
C PRO A 95 3.20 -21.03 -10.21
N THR A 96 3.36 -22.21 -9.63
CA THR A 96 4.05 -23.36 -10.25
C THR A 96 3.03 -24.36 -10.78
N LEU A 97 3.48 -25.36 -11.55
CA LEU A 97 2.62 -26.43 -12.06
C LEU A 97 1.96 -27.27 -10.97
N VAL A 98 2.54 -27.25 -9.76
CA VAL A 98 2.01 -27.99 -8.61
C VAL A 98 1.09 -27.08 -7.82
N ALA A 99 -0.17 -27.42 -7.70
CA ALA A 99 -1.16 -26.64 -6.96
C ALA A 99 -0.73 -26.46 -5.50
N GLY A 100 -0.78 -25.20 -5.02
CA GLY A 100 -0.36 -24.85 -3.67
C GLY A 100 1.14 -24.59 -3.53
N HIS A 101 1.93 -24.81 -4.56
CA HIS A 101 3.36 -24.45 -4.59
C HIS A 101 3.57 -23.18 -5.40
N TYR A 102 4.54 -22.37 -4.97
CA TYR A 102 4.84 -21.07 -5.59
C TYR A 102 6.34 -20.84 -5.65
N PHE A 103 6.79 -20.10 -6.65
CA PHE A 103 8.05 -19.38 -6.59
C PHE A 103 7.80 -18.00 -5.98
N TYR A 104 8.78 -17.45 -5.31
CA TYR A 104 8.71 -16.21 -4.54
C TYR A 104 9.54 -15.14 -5.24
N LEU A 105 8.85 -14.13 -5.76
CA LEU A 105 9.51 -12.97 -6.37
C LEU A 105 9.72 -11.90 -5.32
N TYR A 106 10.96 -11.68 -4.96
CA TYR A 106 11.44 -10.56 -4.15
C TYR A 106 11.66 -9.37 -5.06
N LEU A 107 11.08 -8.22 -4.74
CA LEU A 107 11.13 -7.08 -5.61
C LEU A 107 11.32 -5.79 -4.80
N PHE A 108 12.32 -4.99 -5.18
CA PHE A 108 12.70 -3.74 -4.54
C PHE A 108 12.52 -2.59 -5.53
N LEU A 109 11.79 -1.57 -5.13
CA LEU A 109 11.40 -0.43 -5.94
C LEU A 109 11.93 0.86 -5.33
N ASP A 110 12.62 1.67 -6.10
CA ASP A 110 12.89 3.07 -5.75
C ASP A 110 11.61 3.90 -5.89
N ILE A 111 11.13 4.46 -4.79
CA ILE A 111 9.83 5.17 -4.75
C ILE A 111 9.87 6.46 -5.56
N PHE A 112 11.02 7.17 -5.59
CA PHE A 112 11.14 8.40 -6.34
C PHE A 112 11.08 8.19 -7.84
N SER A 113 11.89 7.31 -8.36
CA SER A 113 12.01 7.07 -9.80
C SER A 113 11.04 6.02 -10.34
N ARG A 114 10.46 5.18 -9.50
CA ARG A 114 9.70 3.97 -9.85
C ARG A 114 10.56 2.87 -10.46
N LYS A 115 11.89 2.98 -10.44
CA LYS A 115 12.79 1.95 -10.95
C LYS A 115 12.78 0.73 -10.04
N ILE A 116 12.65 -0.46 -10.63
CA ILE A 116 12.97 -1.71 -9.94
C ILE A 116 14.48 -1.76 -9.80
N VAL A 117 14.99 -1.54 -8.58
CA VAL A 117 16.42 -1.50 -8.29
C VAL A 117 17.00 -2.86 -7.94
N GLY A 118 16.14 -3.81 -7.54
CA GLY A 118 16.55 -5.18 -7.26
C GLY A 118 15.40 -6.15 -7.35
N TRP A 119 15.69 -7.37 -7.75
CA TRP A 119 14.74 -8.46 -7.78
C TRP A 119 15.46 -9.79 -7.84
N GLN A 120 14.77 -10.85 -7.34
CA GLN A 120 15.18 -12.22 -7.52
C GLN A 120 13.99 -13.16 -7.32
N VAL A 121 14.03 -14.33 -7.96
CA VAL A 121 13.02 -15.38 -7.77
C VAL A 121 13.67 -16.56 -7.06
N TYR A 122 13.04 -17.01 -5.98
CA TYR A 122 13.48 -18.14 -5.16
C TYR A 122 12.37 -19.18 -4.99
N GLU A 123 12.71 -20.34 -4.48
CA GLU A 123 11.78 -21.44 -4.19
C GLU A 123 11.15 -21.35 -2.78
N ASN A 124 11.66 -20.47 -1.94
CA ASN A 124 11.19 -20.27 -0.56
C ASN A 124 11.32 -18.81 -0.12
N GLU A 125 10.62 -18.46 0.95
CA GLU A 125 10.75 -17.16 1.62
C GLU A 125 11.77 -17.26 2.75
N SER A 126 12.75 -16.35 2.76
CA SER A 126 13.69 -16.21 3.86
C SER A 126 14.28 -14.81 3.96
N SER A 127 14.65 -14.42 5.18
CA SER A 127 15.33 -13.16 5.45
C SER A 127 16.76 -13.12 4.92
N GLU A 128 17.41 -14.29 4.81
CA GLU A 128 18.74 -14.46 4.27
C GLU A 128 18.77 -14.14 2.77
N LEU A 129 17.81 -14.70 2.02
CA LEU A 129 17.66 -14.44 0.58
C LEU A 129 17.33 -12.96 0.30
N ALA A 130 16.45 -12.35 1.11
CA ALA A 130 16.19 -10.91 1.02
C ALA A 130 17.45 -10.07 1.27
N SER A 131 18.27 -10.52 2.24
CA SER A 131 19.54 -9.87 2.59
C SER A 131 20.56 -9.91 1.45
N GLU A 132 20.64 -11.01 0.71
CA GLU A 132 21.50 -11.14 -0.47
C GLU A 132 21.10 -10.12 -1.55
N VAL A 133 19.80 -10.03 -1.85
CA VAL A 133 19.31 -9.05 -2.84
C VAL A 133 19.61 -7.61 -2.40
N MET A 134 19.44 -7.31 -1.11
CA MET A 134 19.71 -5.95 -0.60
C MET A 134 21.20 -5.58 -0.65
N ARG A 135 22.11 -6.52 -0.34
CA ARG A 135 23.55 -6.31 -0.49
C ARG A 135 23.94 -6.02 -1.94
N ASP A 136 23.39 -6.81 -2.87
CA ASP A 136 23.60 -6.60 -4.31
C ASP A 136 23.09 -5.23 -4.79
N ILE A 137 21.91 -4.81 -4.33
CA ILE A 137 21.38 -3.46 -4.62
C ILE A 137 22.33 -2.38 -4.12
N CYS A 138 22.73 -2.43 -2.85
CA CYS A 138 23.63 -1.43 -2.26
C CYS A 138 24.95 -1.32 -3.03
N LEU A 139 25.51 -2.46 -3.48
CA LEU A 139 26.73 -2.49 -4.29
C LEU A 139 26.54 -1.86 -5.68
N ARG A 140 25.48 -2.26 -6.41
CA ARG A 140 25.20 -1.80 -7.78
C ARG A 140 24.79 -0.33 -7.83
N GLU A 141 23.93 0.10 -6.94
CA GLU A 141 23.45 1.48 -6.86
C GLU A 141 24.42 2.40 -6.07
N ARG A 142 25.53 1.85 -5.56
CA ARG A 142 26.57 2.57 -4.78
C ARG A 142 26.00 3.32 -3.58
N ILE A 143 25.11 2.66 -2.85
CA ILE A 143 24.45 3.24 -1.68
C ILE A 143 25.48 3.46 -0.57
N VAL A 144 25.48 4.65 0.00
CA VAL A 144 26.29 4.97 1.18
C VAL A 144 25.47 4.77 2.46
N PRO A 145 26.10 4.42 3.61
CA PRO A 145 25.41 4.29 4.89
C PRO A 145 24.61 5.53 5.26
N GLY A 146 23.37 5.35 5.73
CA GLY A 146 22.46 6.44 6.09
C GLY A 146 21.66 7.05 4.93
N GLN A 147 21.92 6.64 3.68
CA GLN A 147 21.28 7.23 2.50
C GLN A 147 19.84 6.73 2.30
N VAL A 148 19.57 5.45 2.52
CA VAL A 148 18.34 4.77 2.14
C VAL A 148 17.48 4.43 3.35
N VAL A 149 16.19 4.69 3.23
CA VAL A 149 15.16 4.06 4.06
C VAL A 149 14.50 2.95 3.26
N LEU A 150 14.43 1.74 3.82
CA LEU A 150 13.76 0.61 3.23
C LEU A 150 12.42 0.37 3.91
N HIS A 151 11.34 0.59 3.18
CA HIS A 151 9.97 0.36 3.65
C HIS A 151 9.46 -1.01 3.18
N SER A 152 8.78 -1.71 4.09
CA SER A 152 8.14 -3.00 3.80
C SER A 152 6.88 -3.20 4.64
N ASP A 153 6.16 -4.26 4.33
CA ASP A 153 5.13 -4.77 5.22
C ASP A 153 5.72 -5.45 6.47
N ASN A 154 4.87 -6.12 7.25
CA ASN A 154 5.26 -6.80 8.50
C ASN A 154 5.47 -8.31 8.30
N GLY A 155 5.76 -8.77 7.10
CA GLY A 155 6.03 -10.17 6.79
C GLY A 155 7.21 -10.75 7.58
N SER A 156 7.25 -12.07 7.69
CA SER A 156 8.33 -12.77 8.42
C SER A 156 9.73 -12.50 7.84
N PRO A 157 9.93 -12.52 6.50
CA PRO A 157 11.23 -12.19 5.91
C PRO A 157 11.70 -10.76 6.19
N MET A 158 10.75 -9.82 6.33
CA MET A 158 11.04 -8.41 6.57
C MET A 158 11.59 -8.13 7.95
N LYS A 159 11.16 -8.92 8.95
CA LYS A 159 11.54 -8.81 10.36
C LYS A 159 12.58 -9.86 10.79
N GLY A 160 13.01 -10.73 9.89
CA GLY A 160 13.97 -11.75 10.19
C GLY A 160 15.32 -11.17 10.66
N ALA A 161 15.95 -11.83 11.62
CA ALA A 161 17.20 -11.36 12.23
C ALA A 161 18.31 -11.11 11.21
N ALA A 162 18.41 -11.98 10.18
CA ALA A 162 19.40 -11.85 9.12
C ALA A 162 19.19 -10.55 8.31
N MET A 163 17.92 -10.24 7.97
CA MET A 163 17.60 -8.99 7.24
C MET A 163 17.91 -7.76 8.10
N LEU A 164 17.47 -7.72 9.36
CA LEU A 164 17.73 -6.59 10.24
C LEU A 164 19.23 -6.36 10.50
N ALA A 165 19.99 -7.43 10.73
CA ALA A 165 21.46 -7.35 10.88
C ALA A 165 22.13 -6.83 9.59
N THR A 166 21.65 -7.27 8.44
CA THR A 166 22.17 -6.80 7.15
C THR A 166 21.87 -5.33 6.91
N LEU A 167 20.65 -4.87 7.19
CA LEU A 167 20.28 -3.44 7.07
C LEU A 167 21.14 -2.59 8.00
N GLN A 168 21.36 -3.03 9.23
CA GLN A 168 22.26 -2.35 10.18
C GLN A 168 23.68 -2.27 9.65
N ALA A 169 24.23 -3.36 9.14
CA ALA A 169 25.58 -3.42 8.58
C ALA A 169 25.77 -2.52 7.34
N LEU A 170 24.71 -2.39 6.52
CA LEU A 170 24.69 -1.52 5.34
C LEU A 170 24.37 -0.07 5.66
N GLY A 171 23.96 0.24 6.89
CA GLY A 171 23.47 1.57 7.25
C GLY A 171 22.14 1.95 6.59
N VAL A 172 21.29 0.97 6.29
CA VAL A 172 19.97 1.18 5.70
C VAL A 172 18.92 1.20 6.82
N MET A 173 18.10 2.24 6.86
CA MET A 173 17.07 2.38 7.90
C MET A 173 15.80 1.60 7.57
N PRO A 174 15.35 0.66 8.41
CA PRO A 174 14.10 -0.04 8.19
C PRO A 174 12.89 0.84 8.55
N SER A 175 11.84 0.73 7.76
CA SER A 175 10.51 1.28 8.02
C SER A 175 9.46 0.21 7.77
N LEU A 176 8.49 0.07 8.66
CA LEU A 176 7.50 -0.99 8.58
C LEU A 176 6.08 -0.43 8.52
N SER A 177 5.24 -1.07 7.72
CA SER A 177 3.80 -0.84 7.69
C SER A 177 3.14 -1.21 9.02
N ARG A 178 1.93 -0.72 9.25
CA ARG A 178 1.11 -1.20 10.37
C ARG A 178 0.70 -2.66 10.14
N PRO A 179 0.71 -3.50 11.18
CA PRO A 179 0.25 -4.88 11.05
C PRO A 179 -1.19 -4.95 10.51
N SER A 180 -1.42 -5.76 9.46
CA SER A 180 -2.73 -5.95 8.82
C SER A 180 -3.33 -4.70 8.16
N VAL A 181 -2.51 -3.76 7.72
CA VAL A 181 -2.93 -2.59 6.93
C VAL A 181 -2.19 -2.61 5.61
N SER A 182 -2.85 -3.11 4.56
CA SER A 182 -2.28 -3.23 3.21
C SER A 182 -1.93 -1.87 2.58
N ASN A 183 -2.74 -0.84 2.82
CA ASN A 183 -2.56 0.48 2.23
C ASN A 183 -1.27 1.21 2.64
N ASP A 184 -0.48 0.65 3.54
CA ASP A 184 0.77 1.27 3.97
C ASP A 184 1.96 0.99 3.02
N ASN A 185 1.83 0.00 2.09
CA ASN A 185 2.84 -0.27 1.04
C ASN A 185 2.26 -0.21 -0.40
N PRO A 186 1.63 0.92 -0.79
CA PRO A 186 0.87 1.01 -2.04
C PRO A 186 1.73 0.92 -3.29
N TYR A 187 3.03 1.19 -3.20
CA TYR A 187 3.95 1.18 -4.34
C TYR A 187 4.26 -0.24 -4.81
N SER A 188 4.56 -1.15 -3.89
CA SER A 188 4.77 -2.57 -4.18
C SER A 188 3.48 -3.23 -4.69
N GLU A 189 2.33 -2.93 -4.07
CA GLU A 189 1.03 -3.44 -4.53
C GLU A 189 0.69 -2.99 -5.95
N SER A 190 0.89 -1.70 -6.27
CA SER A 190 0.68 -1.16 -7.62
C SER A 190 1.60 -1.80 -8.66
N LEU A 191 2.86 -2.06 -8.29
CA LEU A 191 3.82 -2.73 -9.16
C LEU A 191 3.43 -4.18 -9.42
N PHE A 192 3.03 -4.93 -8.39
CA PHE A 192 2.53 -6.31 -8.55
C PHE A 192 1.27 -6.37 -9.40
N ARG A 193 0.39 -5.39 -9.29
CA ARG A 193 -0.75 -5.26 -10.19
C ARG A 193 -0.29 -5.07 -11.64
N THR A 194 0.66 -4.18 -11.89
CA THR A 194 1.24 -3.97 -13.23
C THR A 194 1.86 -5.26 -13.77
N LEU A 195 2.58 -6.01 -12.92
CA LEU A 195 3.20 -7.28 -13.28
C LEU A 195 2.15 -8.35 -13.66
N LYS A 196 1.12 -8.55 -12.82
CA LYS A 196 0.18 -9.67 -12.95
C LYS A 196 -0.94 -9.42 -13.97
N TYR A 197 -1.27 -8.15 -14.27
CA TYR A 197 -2.38 -7.80 -15.15
C TYR A 197 -1.97 -7.33 -16.54
N ARG A 198 -0.69 -7.41 -16.89
CA ARG A 198 -0.28 -7.14 -18.27
C ARG A 198 -0.63 -8.32 -19.19
N PRO A 199 -0.92 -8.05 -20.48
CA PRO A 199 -1.32 -9.10 -21.45
C PRO A 199 -0.29 -10.22 -21.59
N GLU A 200 1.00 -9.91 -21.44
CA GLU A 200 2.09 -10.88 -21.60
C GLU A 200 2.37 -11.70 -20.31
N TYR A 201 1.59 -11.50 -19.24
CA TYR A 201 1.71 -12.38 -18.06
C TYR A 201 1.35 -13.82 -18.49
N PRO A 202 2.16 -14.82 -18.13
CA PRO A 202 1.94 -16.18 -18.58
C PRO A 202 0.56 -16.71 -18.19
N ALA A 203 -0.18 -17.22 -19.16
CA ALA A 203 -1.46 -17.88 -18.91
C ALA A 203 -1.30 -19.23 -18.20
N ARG A 204 -0.12 -19.84 -18.31
CA ARG A 204 0.26 -21.09 -17.63
C ARG A 204 1.24 -20.79 -16.49
N ALA A 205 1.18 -21.62 -15.45
CA ALA A 205 2.12 -21.59 -14.35
C ALA A 205 3.57 -21.84 -14.81
N PHE A 206 4.53 -21.38 -14.04
CA PHE A 206 5.96 -21.54 -14.34
C PHE A 206 6.43 -22.97 -14.06
N GLU A 207 7.10 -23.58 -15.03
CA GLU A 207 7.62 -24.95 -14.90
C GLU A 207 8.85 -25.02 -14.00
N THR A 208 9.71 -24.02 -14.06
CA THR A 208 10.96 -23.97 -13.31
C THR A 208 11.23 -22.56 -12.77
N VAL A 209 12.03 -22.48 -11.72
CA VAL A 209 12.49 -21.18 -11.18
C VAL A 209 13.30 -20.40 -12.24
N LEU A 210 14.00 -21.10 -13.13
CA LEU A 210 14.75 -20.47 -14.22
C LEU A 210 13.81 -19.81 -15.24
N ALA A 211 12.73 -20.48 -15.64
CA ALA A 211 11.70 -19.90 -16.51
C ALA A 211 11.05 -18.67 -15.88
N ALA A 212 10.75 -18.73 -14.58
CA ALA A 212 10.24 -17.59 -13.83
C ALA A 212 11.24 -16.42 -13.81
N ARG A 213 12.52 -16.68 -13.56
CA ARG A 213 13.60 -15.66 -13.61
C ARG A 213 13.74 -15.02 -14.99
N GLN A 214 13.71 -15.80 -16.05
CA GLN A 214 13.78 -15.28 -17.42
C GLN A 214 12.61 -14.34 -17.73
N TRP A 215 11.40 -14.75 -17.39
CA TRP A 215 10.21 -13.93 -17.60
C TRP A 215 10.24 -12.64 -16.76
N VAL A 216 10.58 -12.74 -15.47
CA VAL A 216 10.70 -11.57 -14.58
C VAL A 216 11.80 -10.63 -15.07
N GLY A 217 12.94 -11.16 -15.54
CA GLY A 217 14.00 -10.36 -16.13
C GLY A 217 13.55 -9.55 -17.35
N ALA A 218 12.78 -10.17 -18.25
CA ALA A 218 12.17 -9.49 -19.39
C ALA A 218 11.17 -8.42 -18.93
N PHE A 219 10.33 -8.73 -17.93
CA PHE A 219 9.41 -7.76 -17.34
C PHE A 219 10.15 -6.56 -16.73
N VAL A 220 11.19 -6.79 -15.94
CA VAL A 220 11.95 -5.70 -15.30
C VAL A 220 12.63 -4.81 -16.33
N ASN A 221 13.20 -5.39 -17.38
CA ASN A 221 13.78 -4.62 -18.47
C ASN A 221 12.75 -3.73 -19.16
N TRP A 222 11.62 -4.32 -19.56
CA TRP A 222 10.50 -3.55 -20.13
C TRP A 222 10.01 -2.46 -19.17
N TYR A 223 9.78 -2.79 -17.89
CA TYR A 223 9.27 -1.84 -16.92
C TYR A 223 10.21 -0.67 -16.69
N ASN A 224 11.50 -0.94 -16.54
CA ASN A 224 12.49 0.10 -16.30
C ASN A 224 12.80 0.95 -17.53
N LEU A 225 12.84 0.37 -18.73
CA LEU A 225 13.40 1.01 -19.93
C LEU A 225 12.34 1.47 -20.94
N GLU A 226 11.14 0.86 -20.94
CA GLU A 226 10.12 1.12 -21.95
C GLU A 226 8.80 1.64 -21.35
N HIS A 227 8.38 1.13 -20.18
CA HIS A 227 7.12 1.51 -19.56
C HIS A 227 7.11 2.99 -19.18
N ARG A 228 6.17 3.74 -19.75
CA ARG A 228 5.98 5.17 -19.45
C ARG A 228 5.01 5.35 -18.30
N HIS A 229 5.54 5.59 -17.12
CA HIS A 229 4.78 5.61 -15.88
C HIS A 229 4.06 6.96 -15.68
N SER A 230 2.73 6.93 -15.55
CA SER A 230 1.89 8.14 -15.45
C SER A 230 2.23 9.03 -14.26
N ALA A 231 2.52 8.44 -13.09
CA ALA A 231 2.85 9.19 -11.87
C ALA A 231 4.16 9.98 -11.96
N ILE A 232 5.04 9.67 -12.92
CA ILE A 232 6.29 10.40 -13.20
C ILE A 232 6.27 11.11 -14.56
N ARG A 233 5.09 11.56 -14.98
CA ARG A 233 4.88 12.32 -16.22
C ARG A 233 5.25 11.55 -17.50
N PHE A 234 5.05 10.23 -17.52
CA PHE A 234 5.29 9.37 -18.69
C PHE A 234 6.74 9.37 -19.20
N VAL A 235 7.70 9.59 -18.34
CA VAL A 235 9.07 9.14 -18.55
C VAL A 235 9.20 7.69 -18.10
N THR A 236 10.27 7.00 -18.50
CA THR A 236 10.55 5.67 -17.99
C THR A 236 11.18 5.76 -16.59
N PRO A 237 11.03 4.72 -15.75
CA PRO A 237 11.71 4.67 -14.46
C PRO A 237 13.22 4.87 -14.57
N HIS A 238 13.86 4.31 -15.59
CA HIS A 238 15.29 4.47 -15.82
C HIS A 238 15.68 5.91 -16.15
N GLU A 239 14.96 6.54 -17.10
CA GLU A 239 15.19 7.95 -17.48
C GLU A 239 15.12 8.87 -16.24
N ARG A 240 14.14 8.65 -15.37
CA ARG A 240 14.00 9.44 -14.15
C ARG A 240 15.09 9.12 -13.12
N HIS A 241 15.45 7.86 -12.94
CA HIS A 241 16.48 7.45 -12.01
C HIS A 241 17.86 8.01 -12.41
N ALA A 242 18.11 8.13 -13.72
CA ALA A 242 19.30 8.73 -14.29
C ALA A 242 19.27 10.28 -14.34
N GLY A 243 18.21 10.93 -13.83
CA GLY A 243 18.08 12.39 -13.85
C GLY A 243 17.81 13.01 -15.23
N GLN A 244 17.41 12.20 -16.22
CA GLN A 244 17.16 12.63 -17.59
C GLN A 244 15.75 13.18 -17.81
N ASP A 245 14.85 13.01 -16.84
CA ASP A 245 13.44 13.38 -16.91
C ASP A 245 13.24 14.88 -17.15
N SER A 246 13.99 15.74 -16.49
CA SER A 246 13.86 17.20 -16.63
C SER A 246 14.06 17.67 -18.08
N ALA A 247 15.10 17.18 -18.76
CA ALA A 247 15.38 17.54 -20.15
C ALA A 247 14.28 17.00 -21.10
N LEU A 248 13.85 15.76 -20.89
CA LEU A 248 12.77 15.14 -21.68
C LEU A 248 11.44 15.87 -21.51
N LEU A 249 11.08 16.23 -20.28
CA LEU A 249 9.83 16.94 -19.99
C LEU A 249 9.84 18.36 -20.52
N SER A 250 10.98 19.08 -20.43
CA SER A 250 11.15 20.40 -21.08
C SER A 250 10.98 20.32 -22.59
N LYS A 251 11.58 19.32 -23.24
CA LYS A 251 11.40 19.10 -24.69
C LYS A 251 9.93 18.87 -25.04
N ARG A 252 9.20 18.07 -24.26
CA ARG A 252 7.76 17.85 -24.46
C ARG A 252 6.96 19.11 -24.29
N ALA A 253 7.25 19.91 -23.24
CA ALA A 253 6.59 21.19 -23.01
C ALA A 253 6.73 22.11 -24.23
N ASN A 254 7.94 22.26 -24.75
CA ASN A 254 8.22 23.10 -25.93
C ASN A 254 7.43 22.63 -27.17
N VAL A 255 7.34 21.31 -27.41
CA VAL A 255 6.55 20.76 -28.53
C VAL A 255 5.06 21.09 -28.39
N TYR A 256 4.51 20.99 -27.18
CA TYR A 256 3.11 21.31 -26.93
C TYR A 256 2.82 22.82 -27.07
N GLU A 257 3.69 23.68 -26.58
CA GLU A 257 3.55 25.14 -26.73
C GLU A 257 3.69 25.56 -28.20
N ALA A 258 4.61 25.00 -28.94
CA ALA A 258 4.74 25.26 -30.38
C ALA A 258 3.48 24.81 -31.16
N ALA A 259 2.93 23.63 -30.83
CA ALA A 259 1.68 23.15 -31.44
C ALA A 259 0.48 24.04 -31.12
N LYS A 260 0.40 24.56 -29.91
CA LYS A 260 -0.63 25.52 -29.48
C LYS A 260 -0.47 26.85 -30.20
N ALA A 261 0.74 27.36 -30.31
CA ALA A 261 1.03 28.61 -31.04
C ALA A 261 0.67 28.52 -32.53
N ALA A 262 0.91 27.36 -33.15
CA ALA A 262 0.57 27.13 -34.57
C ALA A 262 -0.96 27.05 -34.81
N ASN A 263 -1.76 26.58 -33.84
CA ASN A 263 -3.19 26.39 -33.98
C ASN A 263 -3.94 26.75 -32.68
N PRO A 264 -3.98 28.02 -32.24
CA PRO A 264 -4.52 28.40 -30.92
C PRO A 264 -6.00 28.01 -30.71
N GLN A 265 -6.79 28.03 -31.77
CA GLN A 265 -8.22 27.70 -31.73
C GLN A 265 -8.53 26.23 -31.38
N ARG A 266 -7.53 25.34 -31.43
CA ARG A 266 -7.68 23.93 -31.04
C ARG A 266 -7.50 23.72 -29.53
N TRP A 267 -7.20 24.77 -28.78
CA TRP A 267 -6.85 24.68 -27.36
C TRP A 267 -7.80 25.53 -26.52
N SER A 268 -8.57 24.91 -25.66
CA SER A 268 -9.51 25.59 -24.75
C SER A 268 -8.84 26.12 -23.46
N GLY A 269 -7.56 25.83 -23.24
CA GLY A 269 -6.86 26.19 -22.00
C GLY A 269 -5.34 26.02 -22.11
N ALA A 270 -4.67 25.86 -20.98
CA ALA A 270 -3.24 25.59 -20.92
C ALA A 270 -2.89 24.25 -21.53
N THR A 271 -1.65 24.08 -21.96
CA THR A 271 -1.11 22.78 -22.39
C THR A 271 -0.96 21.84 -21.19
N ARG A 272 -0.66 20.58 -21.46
CA ARG A 272 -0.44 19.58 -20.40
C ARG A 272 0.73 20.01 -19.50
N ASN A 273 0.54 19.87 -18.18
CA ASN A 273 1.63 20.11 -17.22
C ASN A 273 2.72 19.02 -17.31
N TRP A 274 3.88 19.42 -17.84
CA TRP A 274 5.08 18.60 -17.96
C TRP A 274 6.14 18.90 -16.89
N GLN A 275 5.81 19.64 -15.83
CA GLN A 275 6.75 19.91 -14.74
C GLN A 275 7.12 18.58 -14.04
N PRO A 276 8.42 18.35 -13.77
CA PRO A 276 8.87 17.17 -13.04
C PRO A 276 8.20 17.07 -11.67
N VAL A 277 7.90 15.87 -11.24
CA VAL A 277 7.44 15.60 -9.86
C VAL A 277 8.68 15.63 -8.96
N ARG A 278 8.78 16.59 -8.07
CA ARG A 278 9.99 16.80 -7.25
C ARG A 278 9.99 16.00 -5.96
N GLU A 279 8.85 15.73 -5.40
CA GLU A 279 8.66 15.08 -4.11
C GLU A 279 7.69 13.92 -4.26
N VAL A 280 8.03 12.79 -3.67
CA VAL A 280 7.18 11.59 -3.66
C VAL A 280 7.03 11.11 -2.22
N TYR A 281 5.79 11.03 -1.79
CA TYR A 281 5.45 10.69 -0.41
C TYR A 281 5.01 9.24 -0.28
N LEU A 282 5.42 8.61 0.80
CA LEU A 282 4.87 7.36 1.29
C LEU A 282 4.12 7.66 2.60
N ASN A 283 2.88 7.21 2.69
CA ASN A 283 1.99 7.41 3.84
C ASN A 283 1.83 8.88 4.28
N PRO A 284 1.59 9.83 3.34
CA PRO A 284 1.50 11.26 3.69
C PRO A 284 0.41 11.49 4.74
N ASP A 285 0.67 12.36 5.68
CA ASP A 285 -0.34 12.92 6.55
C ASP A 285 -1.29 13.84 5.78
N GLN A 286 -2.40 14.30 6.38
CA GLN A 286 -3.39 15.05 5.62
C GLN A 286 -2.75 16.28 4.95
N LYS A 287 -3.27 16.68 3.79
CA LYS A 287 -2.68 17.64 2.80
C LYS A 287 -2.02 18.94 3.31
N HIS A 288 -2.10 19.27 4.60
CA HIS A 288 -1.52 20.50 5.16
C HIS A 288 -0.04 20.38 5.58
N ASP A 289 0.48 19.16 5.87
CA ASP A 289 1.81 18.98 6.48
C ASP A 289 2.91 18.48 5.52
N GLN A 290 2.57 18.25 4.23
CA GLN A 290 3.46 17.63 3.24
C GLN A 290 4.82 18.34 3.04
N LYS A 291 4.91 19.64 3.30
CA LYS A 291 6.17 20.39 3.12
C LYS A 291 7.12 20.29 4.32
N GLU A 292 6.60 20.03 5.50
CA GLU A 292 7.40 19.89 6.73
C GLU A 292 8.02 18.51 6.84
N ASP A 293 7.30 17.46 6.44
CA ASP A 293 7.75 16.06 6.45
C ASP A 293 9.05 15.83 5.67
N CYS A 294 9.19 16.48 4.50
CA CYS A 294 10.40 16.35 3.67
C CYS A 294 11.65 17.01 4.29
N LYS A 295 11.46 18.06 5.10
CA LYS A 295 12.55 18.76 5.76
C LYS A 295 13.03 18.03 7.02
N GLU A 296 12.11 17.44 7.78
CA GLU A 296 12.45 16.66 8.97
C GLU A 296 13.17 15.36 8.64
N PHE A 297 12.78 14.69 7.55
CA PHE A 297 13.44 13.48 7.09
C PHE A 297 14.92 13.71 6.79
N LYS A 298 15.27 14.83 6.12
CA LYS A 298 16.66 15.21 5.81
C LYS A 298 17.50 15.63 7.03
N LYS A 299 16.88 15.95 8.17
CA LYS A 299 17.62 16.27 9.42
C LYS A 299 17.86 15.04 10.28
N ALA A 300 17.16 13.94 10.06
CA ALA A 300 17.24 12.71 10.85
C ALA A 300 18.04 11.58 10.14
N ALA A 301 18.39 11.76 8.87
CA ALA A 301 19.32 10.96 8.08
C ALA A 301 20.70 11.62 8.08
#